data_92d628a85ecf25674b339662e48ac09e
#
_entry.id   92d628a85ecf25674b339662e48ac09e
#
_cell.length_a   1.000
_cell.length_b   1.000
_cell.length_c   1.000
_cell.angle_alpha   90.00
_cell.angle_beta   90.00
_cell.angle_gamma   90.00
#
_symmetry.space_group_name_H-M   'P 1'
#
loop_
_entity.id
_entity.type
_entity.pdbx_description
1 polymer ?
#
loop_
_entity_poly.entity_id
_entity_poly.type
_entity_poly.pdbx_seq_one_letter_code
_entity_poly.pdbx_strand_id
1 'polypeptide(L)'
;MVTVPDWIVSSVDEVGKGMGLKGLRLNEDGAVSFTFENGFHLGLEYAYESLTMILTAKAEPSDAEAARQLAEAHPTVRRSFRVRVGYLAASGEAAFAVRMPEREVDLVALTSVFQELWRMGEGLKG
;
A
#
# COMPACT_ATOMS: atom_id res chain seq x y z
N MET A 1 21.10 -1.37 -7.68
CA MET A 1 21.01 -1.11 -6.23
C MET A 1 20.34 0.24 -5.98
N VAL A 2 19.36 0.24 -5.10
CA VAL A 2 18.62 1.47 -4.75
C VAL A 2 19.10 1.93 -3.37
N THR A 3 19.40 3.22 -3.25
CA THR A 3 19.77 3.80 -1.96
C THR A 3 18.53 4.37 -1.29
N VAL A 4 18.08 3.69 -0.23
CA VAL A 4 16.92 4.12 0.54
C VAL A 4 17.40 4.93 1.74
N PRO A 5 16.85 6.13 1.97
CA PRO A 5 17.21 6.89 3.17
C PRO A 5 16.96 6.10 4.44
N ASP A 6 17.86 6.21 5.41
CA ASP A 6 17.77 5.46 6.66
C ASP A 6 16.46 5.73 7.39
N TRP A 7 15.98 6.97 7.38
CA TRP A 7 14.75 7.30 8.10
C TRP A 7 13.52 6.67 7.46
N ILE A 8 13.55 6.40 6.15
CA ILE A 8 12.47 5.66 5.49
C ILE A 8 12.53 4.20 5.90
N VAL A 9 13.72 3.60 5.92
CA VAL A 9 13.88 2.21 6.38
C VAL A 9 13.37 2.07 7.82
N SER A 10 13.72 3.02 8.67
CA SER A 10 13.27 3.02 10.08
C SER A 10 11.76 3.17 10.20
N SER A 11 11.16 4.06 9.41
CA SER A 11 9.71 4.29 9.46
C SER A 11 8.95 3.05 9.01
N VAL A 12 9.42 2.37 7.97
CA VAL A 12 8.81 1.12 7.49
C VAL A 12 8.91 0.04 8.57
N ASP A 13 10.07 -0.09 9.20
CA ASP A 13 10.25 -1.05 10.28
C ASP A 13 9.30 -0.77 11.45
N GLU A 14 9.17 0.49 11.85
CA GLU A 14 8.30 0.86 12.94
C GLU A 14 6.83 0.62 12.64
N VAL A 15 6.37 0.93 11.42
CA VAL A 15 4.98 0.68 11.07
C VAL A 15 4.70 -0.82 11.07
N GLY A 16 5.68 -1.63 10.63
CA GLY A 16 5.56 -3.07 10.67
C GLY A 16 5.40 -3.59 12.08
N LYS A 17 6.24 -3.09 13.00
CA LYS A 17 6.16 -3.47 14.41
C LYS A 17 4.81 -3.10 15.01
N GLY A 18 4.29 -1.94 14.67
CA GLY A 18 2.99 -1.50 15.15
C GLY A 18 1.84 -2.37 14.63
N MET A 19 2.02 -3.02 13.49
CA MET A 19 1.05 -3.97 12.93
C MET A 19 1.29 -5.40 13.39
N GLY A 20 2.28 -5.64 14.24
CA GLY A 20 2.64 -6.98 14.67
C GLY A 20 3.45 -7.76 13.65
N LEU A 21 4.02 -7.08 12.66
CA LEU A 21 4.82 -7.70 11.62
C LEU A 21 6.29 -7.55 11.96
N LYS A 22 6.97 -8.64 12.18
CA LYS A 22 8.40 -8.62 12.46
C LYS A 22 9.18 -8.68 11.15
N GLY A 23 10.20 -7.83 11.05
CA GLY A 23 11.08 -7.85 9.90
C GLY A 23 10.51 -7.23 8.64
N LEU A 24 9.55 -6.34 8.74
CA LEU A 24 9.08 -5.59 7.57
C LEU A 24 10.15 -4.58 7.23
N ARG A 25 11.05 -4.97 6.33
CA ARG A 25 12.23 -4.18 6.03
C ARG A 25 12.52 -4.20 4.54
N LEU A 26 12.71 -3.02 3.96
CA LEU A 26 13.05 -2.91 2.54
C LEU A 26 14.37 -3.61 2.25
N ASN A 27 14.39 -4.40 1.17
CA ASN A 27 15.58 -5.12 0.76
C ASN A 27 16.52 -4.23 -0.06
N GLU A 28 17.56 -4.82 -0.65
CA GLU A 28 18.55 -4.08 -1.45
C GLU A 28 17.93 -3.35 -2.64
N ASP A 29 16.83 -3.86 -3.15
CA ASP A 29 16.13 -3.25 -4.29
C ASP A 29 15.09 -2.23 -3.84
N GLY A 30 15.02 -1.95 -2.54
CA GLY A 30 14.07 -0.99 -1.99
C GLY A 30 12.65 -1.52 -1.90
N ALA A 31 12.48 -2.85 -1.81
CA ALA A 31 11.17 -3.46 -1.84
C ALA A 31 11.00 -4.44 -0.68
N VAL A 32 9.75 -4.62 -0.27
CA VAL A 32 9.37 -5.67 0.67
C VAL A 32 7.91 -6.04 0.40
N SER A 33 7.57 -7.30 0.65
CA SER A 33 6.19 -7.76 0.52
C SER A 33 5.83 -8.67 1.69
N PHE A 34 4.54 -8.70 2.00
CA PHE A 34 4.00 -9.49 3.10
C PHE A 34 2.63 -10.02 2.73
N THR A 35 2.36 -11.30 3.06
CA THR A 35 1.07 -11.92 2.83
C THR A 35 0.38 -12.14 4.16
N PHE A 36 -0.85 -11.64 4.30
CA PHE A 36 -1.64 -11.78 5.52
C PHE A 36 -2.44 -13.08 5.47
N GLU A 37 -2.87 -13.55 6.65
CA GLU A 37 -3.64 -14.79 6.76
C GLU A 37 -4.95 -14.74 5.96
N ASN A 38 -5.55 -13.56 5.82
CA ASN A 38 -6.79 -13.40 5.06
C ASN A 38 -6.57 -13.40 3.54
N GLY A 39 -5.30 -13.54 3.10
CA GLY A 39 -4.97 -13.58 1.69
C GLY A 39 -4.58 -12.24 1.08
N PHE A 40 -4.69 -11.16 1.82
CA PHE A 40 -4.23 -9.85 1.34
C PHE A 40 -2.71 -9.87 1.22
N HIS A 41 -2.20 -9.15 0.21
CA HIS A 41 -0.76 -8.96 0.02
C HIS A 41 -0.45 -7.48 0.15
N LEU A 42 0.59 -7.17 0.91
CA LEU A 42 1.05 -5.80 1.07
C LEU A 42 2.45 -5.69 0.45
N GLY A 43 2.65 -4.72 -0.40
CA GLY A 43 3.96 -4.42 -0.98
C GLY A 43 4.36 -2.98 -0.69
N LEU A 44 5.63 -2.77 -0.46
CA LEU A 44 6.22 -1.45 -0.35
C LEU A 44 7.41 -1.41 -1.29
N GLU A 45 7.55 -0.33 -2.04
CA GLU A 45 8.65 -0.16 -2.96
C GLU A 45 9.12 1.28 -2.96
N TYR A 46 10.42 1.48 -2.73
CA TYR A 46 11.05 2.78 -2.83
C TYR A 46 11.74 2.89 -4.18
N ALA A 47 11.35 3.89 -4.96
CA ALA A 47 11.96 4.17 -6.26
C ALA A 47 11.68 5.62 -6.63
N TYR A 48 12.65 6.24 -7.33
CA TYR A 48 12.48 7.60 -7.85
C TYR A 48 12.03 8.59 -6.78
N GLU A 49 12.67 8.53 -5.61
CA GLU A 49 12.41 9.44 -4.49
C GLU A 49 10.96 9.39 -4.00
N SER A 50 10.35 8.23 -4.09
CA SER A 50 8.99 7.99 -3.61
C SER A 50 8.89 6.61 -2.99
N LEU A 51 7.98 6.47 -2.04
CA LEU A 51 7.62 5.17 -1.47
C LEU A 51 6.20 4.86 -1.88
N THR A 52 6.00 3.71 -2.52
CA THR A 52 4.68 3.26 -2.94
C THR A 52 4.24 2.11 -2.04
N MET A 53 3.02 2.20 -1.52
CA MET A 53 2.39 1.12 -0.77
C MET A 53 1.27 0.54 -1.62
N ILE A 54 1.25 -0.78 -1.77
CA ILE A 54 0.27 -1.48 -2.60
C ILE A 54 -0.35 -2.59 -1.78
N LEU A 55 -1.68 -2.64 -1.74
CA LEU A 55 -2.41 -3.75 -1.16
C LEU A 55 -3.18 -4.45 -2.28
N THR A 56 -3.06 -5.77 -2.35
CA THR A 56 -3.86 -6.56 -3.30
C THR A 56 -4.76 -7.52 -2.54
N ALA A 57 -5.95 -7.74 -3.11
CA ALA A 57 -6.95 -8.61 -2.49
C ALA A 57 -7.77 -9.27 -3.60
N LYS A 58 -8.20 -10.50 -3.38
CA LYS A 58 -9.05 -11.22 -4.33
C LYS A 58 -10.32 -10.42 -4.59
N ALA A 59 -10.72 -10.31 -5.85
CA ALA A 59 -11.89 -9.53 -6.24
C ALA A 59 -12.39 -9.95 -7.60
N GLU A 60 -13.68 -9.74 -7.83
CA GLU A 60 -14.23 -9.81 -9.18
C GLU A 60 -13.94 -8.48 -9.89
N PRO A 61 -13.85 -8.49 -11.23
CA PRO A 61 -13.59 -7.24 -11.96
C PRO A 61 -14.62 -6.13 -11.67
N SER A 62 -15.89 -6.49 -11.48
CA SER A 62 -16.93 -5.51 -11.20
C SER A 62 -16.73 -4.84 -9.84
N ASP A 63 -16.26 -5.59 -8.83
CA ASP A 63 -15.99 -5.04 -7.52
C ASP A 63 -14.78 -4.10 -7.54
N ALA A 64 -13.76 -4.46 -8.33
CA ALA A 64 -12.60 -3.60 -8.50
C ALA A 64 -12.99 -2.29 -9.20
N GLU A 65 -13.87 -2.37 -10.20
CA GLU A 65 -14.33 -1.17 -10.90
C GLU A 65 -15.16 -0.27 -9.98
N ALA A 66 -16.03 -0.86 -9.15
CA ALA A 66 -16.80 -0.10 -8.17
C ALA A 66 -15.88 0.61 -7.18
N ALA A 67 -14.83 -0.08 -6.73
CA ALA A 67 -13.86 0.51 -5.81
C ALA A 67 -13.08 1.64 -6.49
N ARG A 68 -12.75 1.49 -7.77
CA ARG A 68 -12.08 2.54 -8.53
C ARG A 68 -12.94 3.80 -8.63
N GLN A 69 -14.23 3.63 -8.92
CA GLN A 69 -15.15 4.77 -9.00
C GLN A 69 -15.29 5.46 -7.65
N LEU A 70 -15.37 4.69 -6.57
CA LEU A 70 -15.47 5.26 -5.24
C LEU A 70 -14.19 6.03 -4.87
N ALA A 71 -13.03 5.51 -5.23
CA ALA A 71 -11.76 6.17 -4.98
C ALA A 71 -11.65 7.48 -5.76
N GLU A 72 -12.20 7.52 -6.97
CA GLU A 72 -12.21 8.76 -7.76
C GLU A 72 -13.14 9.81 -7.18
N ALA A 73 -14.24 9.39 -6.57
CA ALA A 73 -15.18 10.30 -5.91
C ALA A 73 -14.61 10.86 -4.61
N HIS A 74 -13.77 10.05 -3.91
CA HIS A 74 -13.14 10.42 -2.65
C HIS A 74 -11.65 10.12 -2.73
N PRO A 75 -10.91 10.90 -3.55
CA PRO A 75 -9.61 10.45 -4.06
C PRO A 75 -8.45 10.47 -3.08
N THR A 76 -8.59 11.05 -1.89
CA THR A 76 -7.42 11.26 -1.04
C THR A 76 -7.56 10.62 0.32
N VAL A 77 -6.52 9.87 0.71
CA VAL A 77 -6.32 9.47 2.09
C VAL A 77 -5.91 10.70 2.90
N ARG A 78 -5.00 11.44 2.33
CA ARG A 78 -4.54 12.73 2.84
C ARG A 78 -4.49 13.67 1.66
N ARG A 79 -4.37 14.96 1.93
CA ARG A 79 -4.42 15.99 0.89
C ARG A 79 -3.51 15.70 -0.30
N SER A 80 -2.31 15.16 -0.06
CA SER A 80 -1.33 14.93 -1.12
C SER A 80 -1.26 13.49 -1.59
N PHE A 81 -2.06 12.58 -1.02
CA PHE A 81 -2.01 11.16 -1.36
C PHE A 81 -3.29 10.74 -2.04
N ARG A 82 -3.14 10.13 -3.20
CA ARG A 82 -4.27 9.64 -3.99
C ARG A 82 -4.19 8.12 -4.11
N VAL A 83 -5.30 7.45 -3.83
CA VAL A 83 -5.39 6.01 -4.02
C VAL A 83 -5.68 5.71 -5.49
N ARG A 84 -4.88 4.84 -6.07
CA ARG A 84 -5.10 4.32 -7.42
C ARG A 84 -5.59 2.90 -7.30
N VAL A 85 -6.58 2.55 -8.13
CA VAL A 85 -7.19 1.23 -8.09
C VAL A 85 -7.03 0.58 -9.45
N GLY A 86 -6.59 -0.68 -9.46
CA GLY A 86 -6.44 -1.45 -10.67
C GLY A 86 -6.93 -2.87 -10.46
N TYR A 87 -6.99 -3.64 -11.56
CA TYR A 87 -7.35 -5.03 -11.50
C TYR A 87 -6.28 -5.87 -12.18
N LEU A 88 -5.82 -6.90 -11.47
CA LEU A 88 -4.79 -7.81 -11.96
C LEU A 88 -5.49 -9.06 -12.47
N ALA A 89 -5.77 -9.09 -13.79
CA ALA A 89 -6.54 -10.17 -14.39
C ALA A 89 -5.87 -11.54 -14.22
N ALA A 90 -4.54 -11.57 -14.27
CA ALA A 90 -3.80 -12.84 -14.17
C ALA A 90 -4.01 -13.52 -12.82
N SER A 91 -4.16 -12.76 -11.75
CA SER A 91 -4.31 -13.30 -10.40
C SER A 91 -5.72 -13.16 -9.86
N GLY A 92 -6.59 -12.41 -10.52
CA GLY A 92 -7.95 -12.17 -10.03
C GLY A 92 -7.95 -11.30 -8.78
N GLU A 93 -7.12 -10.26 -8.76
CA GLU A 93 -7.00 -9.39 -7.58
C GLU A 93 -7.21 -7.94 -7.95
N ALA A 94 -7.84 -7.21 -7.02
CA ALA A 94 -7.82 -5.75 -7.08
C ALA A 94 -6.54 -5.26 -6.41
N ALA A 95 -5.98 -4.18 -6.94
CA ALA A 95 -4.78 -3.55 -6.39
C ALA A 95 -5.10 -2.11 -6.01
N PHE A 96 -4.74 -1.73 -4.79
CA PHE A 96 -4.90 -0.39 -4.27
C PHE A 96 -3.52 0.15 -3.96
N ALA A 97 -3.15 1.27 -4.57
CA ALA A 97 -1.80 1.81 -4.43
C ALA A 97 -1.81 3.28 -4.09
N VAL A 98 -0.88 3.67 -3.23
CA VAL A 98 -0.62 5.07 -2.90
C VAL A 98 0.87 5.32 -3.05
N ARG A 99 1.23 6.34 -3.81
CA ARG A 99 2.61 6.77 -3.97
C ARG A 99 2.84 7.99 -3.09
N MET A 100 3.83 7.90 -2.22
CA MET A 100 4.15 8.97 -1.28
C MET A 100 5.49 9.58 -1.65
N PRO A 101 5.54 10.90 -1.93
CA PRO A 101 6.85 11.55 -2.12
C PRO A 101 7.72 11.33 -0.88
N GLU A 102 9.00 11.14 -1.11
CA GLU A 102 9.96 10.80 -0.05
C GLU A 102 9.82 11.72 1.17
N ARG A 103 9.75 13.03 0.94
CA ARG A 103 9.71 14.00 2.03
C ARG A 103 8.43 13.96 2.86
N GLU A 104 7.41 13.27 2.37
CA GLU A 104 6.13 13.17 3.08
C GLU A 104 5.96 11.85 3.81
N VAL A 105 6.96 10.97 3.73
CA VAL A 105 6.90 9.67 4.41
C VAL A 105 7.25 9.84 5.87
N ASP A 106 6.34 9.45 6.75
CA ASP A 106 6.62 9.34 8.18
C ASP A 106 5.71 8.25 8.74
N LEU A 107 5.84 7.96 10.04
CA LEU A 107 5.07 6.90 10.67
C LEU A 107 3.57 7.15 10.57
N VAL A 108 3.14 8.40 10.76
CA VAL A 108 1.72 8.76 10.68
C VAL A 108 1.18 8.55 9.28
N ALA A 109 1.92 8.99 8.25
CA ALA A 109 1.52 8.82 6.87
C ALA A 109 1.41 7.34 6.50
N LEU A 110 2.43 6.54 6.86
CA LEU A 110 2.42 5.11 6.55
C LEU A 110 1.25 4.40 7.23
N THR A 111 0.98 4.73 8.49
CA THR A 111 -0.12 4.12 9.22
C THR A 111 -1.47 4.48 8.60
N SER A 112 -1.66 5.75 8.25
CA SER A 112 -2.91 6.22 7.65
C SER A 112 -3.15 5.58 6.30
N VAL A 113 -2.12 5.50 5.46
CA VAL A 113 -2.23 4.90 4.14
C VAL A 113 -2.55 3.41 4.28
N PHE A 114 -1.85 2.71 5.16
CA PHE A 114 -2.10 1.28 5.37
C PHE A 114 -3.55 1.04 5.80
N GLN A 115 -4.03 1.81 6.78
CA GLN A 115 -5.41 1.64 7.27
C GLN A 115 -6.43 1.88 6.17
N GLU A 116 -6.21 2.88 5.33
CA GLU A 116 -7.12 3.17 4.23
C GLU A 116 -7.13 2.04 3.20
N LEU A 117 -5.94 1.56 2.81
CA LEU A 117 -5.86 0.47 1.84
C LEU A 117 -6.50 -0.81 2.38
N TRP A 118 -6.27 -1.09 3.67
CA TRP A 118 -6.86 -2.25 4.32
C TRP A 118 -8.39 -2.16 4.30
N ARG A 119 -8.92 -1.00 4.65
CA ARG A 119 -10.35 -0.76 4.67
C ARG A 119 -10.94 -0.96 3.27
N MET A 120 -10.26 -0.49 2.24
CA MET A 120 -10.71 -0.67 0.86
C MET A 120 -10.71 -2.15 0.47
N GLY A 121 -9.68 -2.89 0.87
CA GLY A 121 -9.63 -4.32 0.61
C GLY A 121 -10.78 -5.07 1.27
N GLU A 122 -11.10 -4.72 2.51
CA GLU A 122 -12.23 -5.34 3.20
C GLU A 122 -13.55 -5.02 2.54
N GLY A 123 -13.68 -3.83 1.98
CA GLY A 123 -14.90 -3.39 1.30
C GLY A 123 -15.20 -4.14 0.00
N LEU A 124 -14.22 -4.87 -0.54
CA LEU A 124 -14.43 -5.66 -1.77
C LEU A 124 -15.39 -6.85 -1.57
N LYS A 125 -15.67 -7.19 -0.36
CA LYS A 125 -16.53 -8.31 -0.07
C LYS A 125 -17.99 -7.89 -0.07
N GLY A 126 -18.37 -7.23 -1.06
CA GLY A 126 -19.71 -6.76 -1.31
C GLY A 126 -20.82 -7.28 -0.48
#